data_55da4a196eb7967f13ce61ad2da177d6
#
_entry.id   55da4a196eb7967f13ce61ad2da177d6
#
_cell.length_a   1.000
_cell.length_b   1.000
_cell.length_c   1.000
_cell.angle_alpha   90.00
_cell.angle_beta   90.00
_cell.angle_gamma   90.00
#
_symmetry.space_group_name_H-M   'P 1'
#
loop_
_entity.id
_entity.type
_entity.pdbx_description
1 polymer ?
#
loop_
_entity_poly.entity_id
_entity_poly.type
_entity_poly.pdbx_seq_one_letter_code
_entity_poly.pdbx_strand_id
1 'polypeptide(L)'
;NDKPYSYSNAIPLRMARALVNIATCDDRSLNIIDPCCGVGTVVIEALDLGFDVRGYEISKSIACNARNNIEYLGYNREIITSGDMHDIKEKYDVAIVDIPYGLYSPITVQEQVDIINTSRRIARRLVIITFEDMDNIIISAGFRILDKCYMTKGNMKREISICE
;
A
#
# COMPACT_ATOMS: atom_id res chain seq x y z
N ASN A 1 16.62 -8.84 -0.71
CA ASN A 1 15.78 -9.88 -1.33
C ASN A 1 15.78 -9.63 -2.84
N ASP A 2 16.44 -10.51 -3.59
CA ASP A 2 16.50 -10.46 -5.05
C ASP A 2 15.21 -11.07 -5.61
N LYS A 3 14.17 -10.27 -5.71
CA LYS A 3 12.92 -10.68 -6.36
C LYS A 3 13.06 -10.56 -7.89
N PRO A 4 12.49 -11.49 -8.68
CA PRO A 4 12.68 -11.54 -10.14
C PRO A 4 12.06 -10.35 -10.88
N TYR A 5 11.01 -9.75 -10.33
CA TYR A 5 10.31 -8.61 -10.93
C TYR A 5 10.43 -7.37 -10.04
N SER A 6 11.11 -6.35 -10.54
CA SER A 6 11.24 -5.06 -9.88
C SER A 6 10.71 -3.95 -10.79
N TYR A 7 10.09 -2.94 -10.19
CA TYR A 7 9.72 -1.70 -10.87
C TYR A 7 10.61 -0.56 -10.37
N SER A 8 11.09 0.27 -11.28
CA SER A 8 11.93 1.42 -10.92
C SER A 8 11.24 2.40 -9.95
N ASN A 9 9.92 2.43 -9.97
CA ASN A 9 9.09 3.29 -9.13
C ASN A 9 8.58 2.63 -7.85
N ALA A 10 8.83 1.34 -7.66
CA ALA A 10 8.47 0.67 -6.42
C ALA A 10 9.14 1.34 -5.21
N ILE A 11 8.43 1.33 -4.10
CA ILE A 11 8.99 1.78 -2.82
C ILE A 11 10.26 0.98 -2.52
N PRO A 12 11.36 1.61 -2.10
CA PRO A 12 12.55 0.88 -1.66
C PRO A 12 12.22 -0.08 -0.50
N LEU A 13 12.82 -1.27 -0.49
CA LEU A 13 12.56 -2.30 0.52
C LEU A 13 12.64 -1.78 1.96
N ARG A 14 13.70 -0.99 2.27
CA ARG A 14 13.85 -0.39 3.61
C ARG A 14 12.69 0.52 4.01
N MET A 15 12.13 1.23 3.02
CA MET A 15 10.98 2.10 3.26
C MET A 15 9.70 1.28 3.43
N ALA A 16 9.50 0.24 2.62
CA ALA A 16 8.36 -0.66 2.79
C ALA A 16 8.36 -1.30 4.18
N ARG A 17 9.52 -1.75 4.67
CA ARG A 17 9.68 -2.27 6.03
C ARG A 17 9.36 -1.22 7.10
N ALA A 18 9.84 0.02 6.92
CA ALA A 18 9.54 1.11 7.84
C ALA A 18 8.03 1.44 7.88
N LEU A 19 7.36 1.45 6.70
CA LEU A 19 5.91 1.66 6.60
C LEU A 19 5.13 0.60 7.35
N VAL A 20 5.49 -0.69 7.20
CA VAL A 20 4.85 -1.78 7.94
C VAL A 20 5.02 -1.58 9.45
N ASN A 21 6.22 -1.27 9.93
CA ASN A 21 6.48 -1.04 11.35
C ASN A 21 5.70 0.16 11.90
N ILE A 22 5.66 1.28 11.16
CA ILE A 22 4.88 2.48 11.54
C ILE A 22 3.39 2.15 11.58
N ALA A 23 2.90 1.41 10.58
CA ALA A 23 1.50 1.07 10.44
C ALA A 23 0.99 0.17 11.56
N THR A 24 1.82 -0.74 12.05
CA THR A 24 1.45 -1.78 13.01
C THR A 24 1.92 -1.51 14.44
N CYS A 25 2.91 -0.62 14.63
CA CYS A 25 3.56 -0.43 15.92
C CYS A 25 4.01 -1.76 16.56
N ASP A 26 4.48 -2.70 15.71
CA ASP A 26 4.92 -4.07 16.06
C ASP A 26 3.82 -4.98 16.68
N ASP A 27 2.54 -4.61 16.55
CA ASP A 27 1.43 -5.46 16.97
C ASP A 27 1.16 -6.53 15.91
N ARG A 28 1.64 -7.75 16.14
CA ARG A 28 1.56 -8.89 15.22
C ARG A 28 0.15 -9.48 15.10
N SER A 29 -0.80 -9.05 15.92
CA SER A 29 -2.20 -9.48 15.81
C SER A 29 -2.97 -8.76 14.71
N LEU A 30 -2.42 -7.65 14.19
CA LEU A 30 -3.06 -6.84 13.15
C LEU A 30 -2.95 -7.50 11.78
N ASN A 31 -4.05 -7.48 11.02
CA ASN A 31 -4.06 -7.84 9.61
C ASN A 31 -3.92 -6.61 8.71
N ILE A 32 -3.17 -6.78 7.63
CA ILE A 32 -2.75 -5.68 6.74
C ILE A 32 -3.33 -5.90 5.34
N ILE A 33 -3.73 -4.82 4.70
CA ILE A 33 -4.05 -4.77 3.27
C ILE A 33 -3.17 -3.74 2.56
N ASP A 34 -2.59 -4.13 1.43
CA ASP A 34 -2.04 -3.22 0.42
C ASP A 34 -2.96 -3.27 -0.80
N PRO A 35 -3.91 -2.32 -0.93
CA PRO A 35 -4.94 -2.40 -1.95
C PRO A 35 -4.48 -1.92 -3.34
N CYS A 36 -3.24 -1.42 -3.45
CA CYS A 36 -2.60 -0.98 -4.70
C CYS A 36 -1.16 -1.55 -4.77
N CYS A 37 -1.03 -2.86 -4.55
CA CYS A 37 0.24 -3.46 -4.16
C CYS A 37 1.35 -3.47 -5.24
N GLY A 38 1.02 -3.16 -6.50
CA GLY A 38 2.00 -3.19 -7.58
C GLY A 38 2.68 -4.57 -7.65
N VAL A 39 4.01 -4.58 -7.63
CA VAL A 39 4.81 -5.83 -7.64
C VAL A 39 4.97 -6.46 -6.24
N GLY A 40 4.20 -6.02 -5.25
CA GLY A 40 4.09 -6.64 -3.94
C GLY A 40 5.18 -6.27 -2.94
N THR A 41 5.85 -5.13 -3.08
CA THR A 41 6.99 -4.78 -2.20
C THR A 41 6.59 -4.66 -0.73
N VAL A 42 5.49 -3.96 -0.42
CA VAL A 42 4.98 -3.81 0.96
C VAL A 42 4.49 -5.15 1.49
N VAL A 43 3.77 -5.91 0.66
CA VAL A 43 3.27 -7.25 1.02
C VAL A 43 4.42 -8.18 1.39
N ILE A 44 5.51 -8.21 0.62
CA ILE A 44 6.69 -9.02 0.90
C ILE A 44 7.32 -8.65 2.24
N GLU A 45 7.49 -7.36 2.51
CA GLU A 45 8.08 -6.91 3.77
C GLU A 45 7.18 -7.22 4.98
N ALA A 46 5.86 -7.13 4.82
CA ALA A 46 4.91 -7.53 5.86
C ALA A 46 4.97 -9.04 6.15
N LEU A 47 5.04 -9.88 5.10
CA LEU A 47 5.22 -11.33 5.24
C LEU A 47 6.52 -11.69 5.93
N ASP A 48 7.63 -11.05 5.53
CA ASP A 48 8.97 -11.27 6.11
C ASP A 48 9.03 -10.87 7.60
N LEU A 49 8.20 -9.90 7.98
CA LEU A 49 7.99 -9.52 9.38
C LEU A 49 6.98 -10.40 10.13
N GLY A 50 6.32 -11.35 9.47
CA GLY A 50 5.39 -12.31 10.08
C GLY A 50 3.96 -11.81 10.27
N PHE A 51 3.52 -10.80 9.51
CA PHE A 51 2.14 -10.31 9.54
C PHE A 51 1.21 -11.11 8.61
N ASP A 52 -0.07 -11.19 8.98
CA ASP A 52 -1.12 -11.55 8.04
C ASP A 52 -1.39 -10.37 7.11
N VAL A 53 -1.19 -10.57 5.81
CA VAL A 53 -1.29 -9.51 4.82
C VAL A 53 -1.93 -9.99 3.52
N ARG A 54 -2.67 -9.11 2.87
CA ARG A 54 -3.23 -9.30 1.53
C ARG A 54 -2.80 -8.15 0.63
N GLY A 55 -2.68 -8.42 -0.67
CA GLY A 55 -2.43 -7.42 -1.70
C GLY A 55 -3.47 -7.47 -2.81
N TYR A 56 -3.88 -6.31 -3.30
CA TYR A 56 -4.72 -6.17 -4.50
C TYR A 56 -3.99 -5.35 -5.55
N GLU A 57 -4.12 -5.77 -6.80
CA GLU A 57 -3.56 -5.05 -7.95
C GLU A 57 -4.53 -5.15 -9.14
N ILE A 58 -4.93 -4.00 -9.67
CA ILE A 58 -5.92 -3.91 -10.75
C ILE A 58 -5.36 -4.40 -12.09
N SER A 59 -4.08 -4.17 -12.35
CA SER A 59 -3.41 -4.64 -13.56
C SER A 59 -3.09 -6.14 -13.46
N LYS A 60 -3.73 -6.95 -14.32
CA LYS A 60 -3.51 -8.40 -14.35
C LYS A 60 -2.05 -8.79 -14.56
N SER A 61 -1.32 -8.05 -15.40
CA SER A 61 0.10 -8.32 -15.68
C SER A 61 0.98 -8.02 -14.48
N ILE A 62 0.72 -6.89 -13.76
CA ILE A 62 1.47 -6.51 -12.57
C ILE A 62 1.13 -7.45 -11.41
N ALA A 63 -0.13 -7.81 -11.24
CA ALA A 63 -0.55 -8.80 -10.25
C ALA A 63 0.13 -10.17 -10.47
N CYS A 64 0.28 -10.58 -11.73
CA CYS A 64 1.04 -11.80 -12.07
C CYS A 64 2.51 -11.69 -11.63
N ASN A 65 3.15 -10.57 -11.87
CA ASN A 65 4.52 -10.32 -11.42
C ASN A 65 4.62 -10.31 -9.89
N ALA A 66 3.66 -9.71 -9.19
CA ALA A 66 3.60 -9.75 -7.73
C ALA A 66 3.47 -11.18 -7.20
N ARG A 67 2.56 -11.99 -7.76
CA ARG A 67 2.41 -13.41 -7.42
C ARG A 67 3.68 -14.21 -7.62
N ASN A 68 4.39 -13.98 -8.74
CA ASN A 68 5.65 -14.65 -9.01
C ASN A 68 6.75 -14.23 -8.01
N ASN A 69 6.79 -12.96 -7.60
CA ASN A 69 7.70 -12.49 -6.54
C ASN A 69 7.42 -13.17 -5.20
N ILE A 70 6.15 -13.25 -4.81
CA ILE A 70 5.69 -13.90 -3.56
C ILE A 70 6.07 -15.40 -3.57
N GLU A 71 5.77 -16.10 -4.65
CA GLU A 71 6.07 -17.52 -4.83
C GLU A 71 7.58 -17.80 -4.84
N TYR A 72 8.37 -16.97 -5.53
CA TYR A 72 9.84 -17.06 -5.56
C TYR A 72 10.47 -16.98 -4.16
N LEU A 73 9.85 -16.21 -3.26
CA LEU A 73 10.29 -16.06 -1.86
C LEU A 73 9.71 -17.14 -0.93
N GLY A 74 8.99 -18.13 -1.48
CA GLY A 74 8.46 -19.28 -0.73
C GLY A 74 7.13 -19.03 -0.03
N TYR A 75 6.44 -17.93 -0.34
CA TYR A 75 5.12 -17.62 0.22
C TYR A 75 3.99 -18.05 -0.73
N ASN A 76 2.77 -18.13 -0.18
CA ASN A 76 1.58 -18.45 -0.98
C ASN A 76 1.23 -17.28 -1.93
N ARG A 77 1.28 -17.52 -3.23
CA ARG A 77 0.97 -16.54 -4.27
C ARG A 77 -0.47 -16.00 -4.23
N GLU A 78 -1.41 -16.76 -3.63
CA GLU A 78 -2.82 -16.37 -3.51
C GLU A 78 -3.06 -15.24 -2.48
N ILE A 79 -2.01 -14.80 -1.79
CA ILE A 79 -1.99 -13.56 -0.99
C ILE A 79 -2.26 -12.33 -1.88
N ILE A 80 -1.86 -12.39 -3.17
CA ILE A 80 -2.13 -11.33 -4.14
C ILE A 80 -3.38 -11.64 -4.94
N THR A 81 -4.35 -10.74 -4.90
CA THR A 81 -5.55 -10.77 -5.72
C THR A 81 -5.40 -9.81 -6.91
N SER A 82 -5.68 -10.32 -8.12
CA SER A 82 -5.86 -9.46 -9.29
C SER A 82 -7.29 -8.95 -9.32
N GLY A 83 -7.49 -7.67 -9.04
CA GLY A 83 -8.84 -7.10 -8.95
C GLY A 83 -8.83 -5.63 -8.55
N ASP A 84 -10.00 -5.02 -8.61
CA ASP A 84 -10.21 -3.65 -8.18
C ASP A 84 -10.38 -3.59 -6.65
N MET A 85 -9.66 -2.68 -6.00
CA MET A 85 -9.78 -2.47 -4.56
C MET A 85 -11.19 -2.06 -4.12
N HIS A 86 -11.96 -1.44 -5.03
CA HIS A 86 -13.33 -1.01 -4.75
C HIS A 86 -14.29 -2.19 -4.54
N ASP A 87 -13.92 -3.39 -5.00
CA ASP A 87 -14.68 -4.63 -4.83
C ASP A 87 -14.39 -5.36 -3.51
N ILE A 88 -13.36 -4.94 -2.75
CA ILE A 88 -13.00 -5.54 -1.46
C ILE A 88 -14.18 -5.41 -0.48
N LYS A 89 -14.63 -6.53 0.10
CA LYS A 89 -15.71 -6.58 1.09
C LYS A 89 -15.17 -6.81 2.51
N GLU A 90 -14.01 -7.42 2.60
CA GLU A 90 -13.34 -7.75 3.86
C GLU A 90 -12.90 -6.48 4.59
N LYS A 91 -12.72 -6.61 5.91
CA LYS A 91 -12.20 -5.55 6.77
C LYS A 91 -10.82 -5.92 7.26
N TYR A 92 -9.99 -4.90 7.36
CA TYR A 92 -8.61 -5.00 7.82
C TYR A 92 -8.35 -4.02 8.96
N ASP A 93 -7.34 -4.32 9.76
CA ASP A 93 -6.92 -3.37 10.80
C ASP A 93 -6.17 -2.19 10.20
N VAL A 94 -5.32 -2.47 9.20
CA VAL A 94 -4.40 -1.50 8.62
C VAL A 94 -4.41 -1.58 7.09
N ALA A 95 -4.56 -0.45 6.42
CA ALA A 95 -4.24 -0.28 5.00
C ALA A 95 -2.92 0.49 4.83
N ILE A 96 -2.05 0.02 3.95
CA ILE A 96 -0.85 0.74 3.53
C ILE A 96 -1.00 1.01 2.04
N VAL A 97 -1.04 2.28 1.65
CA VAL A 97 -1.37 2.70 0.29
C VAL A 97 -0.28 3.63 -0.27
N ASP A 98 0.45 3.18 -1.28
CA ASP A 98 1.20 4.08 -2.16
C ASP A 98 0.26 4.55 -3.26
N ILE A 99 -0.33 5.74 -3.08
CA ILE A 99 -1.39 6.22 -3.99
C ILE A 99 -0.81 6.37 -5.39
N PRO A 100 -1.46 5.83 -6.45
CA PRO A 100 -1.00 6.03 -7.81
C PRO A 100 -0.87 7.52 -8.14
N TYR A 101 0.22 7.88 -8.78
CA TYR A 101 0.50 9.25 -9.22
C TYR A 101 0.84 9.23 -10.71
N GLY A 102 0.23 10.10 -11.48
CA GLY A 102 0.12 10.12 -12.93
C GLY A 102 1.40 10.10 -13.80
N LEU A 103 2.58 9.76 -13.26
CA LEU A 103 3.82 9.70 -14.06
C LEU A 103 3.83 8.56 -15.10
N TYR A 104 3.08 7.47 -14.85
CA TYR A 104 3.07 6.28 -15.72
C TYR A 104 1.65 5.73 -15.99
N SER A 105 0.68 6.14 -15.18
CA SER A 105 -0.73 5.85 -15.41
C SER A 105 -1.49 7.13 -15.06
N PRO A 106 -2.17 7.76 -16.02
CA PRO A 106 -2.97 8.92 -15.72
C PRO A 106 -4.02 8.52 -14.67
N ILE A 107 -3.99 9.19 -13.53
CA ILE A 107 -4.98 9.07 -12.47
C ILE A 107 -5.59 10.44 -12.24
N THR A 108 -6.89 10.49 -12.11
CA THR A 108 -7.63 11.71 -11.81
C THR A 108 -7.66 11.96 -10.30
N VAL A 109 -7.90 13.21 -9.91
CA VAL A 109 -8.13 13.57 -8.50
C VAL A 109 -9.32 12.78 -7.94
N GLN A 110 -10.37 12.55 -8.73
CA GLN A 110 -11.54 11.78 -8.30
C GLN A 110 -11.17 10.33 -7.97
N GLU A 111 -10.37 9.68 -8.80
CA GLU A 111 -9.89 8.31 -8.54
C GLU A 111 -9.05 8.24 -7.26
N GLN A 112 -8.23 9.26 -6.99
CA GLN A 112 -7.48 9.34 -5.72
C GLN A 112 -8.43 9.49 -4.51
N VAL A 113 -9.46 10.33 -4.63
CA VAL A 113 -10.52 10.46 -3.61
C VAL A 113 -11.22 9.12 -3.37
N ASP A 114 -11.54 8.40 -4.44
CA ASP A 114 -12.22 7.10 -4.36
C ASP A 114 -11.34 6.03 -3.68
N ILE A 115 -10.03 6.04 -3.94
CA ILE A 115 -9.05 5.18 -3.25
C ILE A 115 -9.06 5.46 -1.75
N ILE A 116 -9.01 6.73 -1.33
CA ILE A 116 -8.99 7.11 0.09
C ILE A 116 -10.32 6.73 0.77
N ASN A 117 -11.46 7.01 0.13
CA ASN A 117 -12.77 6.62 0.64
C ASN A 117 -12.91 5.09 0.77
N THR A 118 -12.40 4.35 -0.21
CA THR A 118 -12.40 2.89 -0.15
C THR A 118 -11.49 2.40 0.99
N SER A 119 -10.32 3.00 1.16
CA SER A 119 -9.41 2.68 2.26
C SER A 119 -10.09 2.87 3.62
N ARG A 120 -10.88 3.95 3.80
CA ARG A 120 -11.67 4.17 5.02
C ARG A 120 -12.73 3.11 5.24
N ARG A 121 -13.34 2.64 4.14
CA ARG A 121 -14.35 1.58 4.20
C ARG A 121 -13.76 0.22 4.60
N ILE A 122 -12.53 -0.09 4.16
CA ILE A 122 -11.94 -1.43 4.34
C ILE A 122 -10.96 -1.52 5.52
N ALA A 123 -10.45 -0.40 6.05
CA ALA A 123 -9.47 -0.42 7.13
C ALA A 123 -9.76 0.64 8.19
N ARG A 124 -9.37 0.33 9.43
CA ARG A 124 -9.47 1.25 10.57
C ARG A 124 -8.34 2.28 10.56
N ARG A 125 -7.11 1.81 10.30
CA ARG A 125 -5.90 2.64 10.21
C ARG A 125 -5.43 2.70 8.75
N LEU A 126 -4.93 3.86 8.35
CA LEU A 126 -4.35 4.10 7.03
C LEU A 126 -2.95 4.70 7.16
N VAL A 127 -1.98 4.09 6.49
CA VAL A 127 -0.69 4.74 6.19
C VAL A 127 -0.65 4.98 4.68
N ILE A 128 -0.66 6.24 4.30
CA ILE A 128 -0.76 6.64 2.89
C ILE A 128 0.45 7.45 2.46
N ILE A 129 0.97 7.14 1.29
CA ILE A 129 2.08 7.83 0.65
C ILE A 129 1.52 8.66 -0.50
N THR A 130 1.81 9.97 -0.48
CA THR A 130 1.32 10.94 -1.48
C THR A 130 2.44 11.83 -1.98
N PHE A 131 2.26 12.43 -3.16
CA PHE A 131 3.16 13.44 -3.72
C PHE A 131 2.69 14.86 -3.46
N GLU A 132 1.38 15.01 -3.33
CA GLU A 132 0.71 16.28 -3.09
C GLU A 132 0.03 16.25 -1.72
N ASP A 133 -0.28 17.42 -1.19
CA ASP A 133 -1.06 17.56 0.04
C ASP A 133 -2.50 17.04 -0.19
N MET A 134 -2.85 15.99 0.51
CA MET A 134 -4.17 15.36 0.45
C MET A 134 -4.93 15.43 1.78
N ASP A 135 -4.50 16.26 2.71
CA ASP A 135 -5.06 16.34 4.07
C ASP A 135 -6.57 16.54 4.07
N ASN A 136 -7.06 17.49 3.28
CA ASN A 136 -8.50 17.77 3.21
C ASN A 136 -9.30 16.57 2.70
N ILE A 137 -8.74 15.80 1.77
CA ILE A 137 -9.38 14.60 1.22
C ILE A 137 -9.38 13.48 2.28
N ILE A 138 -8.26 13.27 2.94
CA ILE A 138 -8.10 12.28 4.01
C ILE A 138 -9.08 12.56 5.16
N ILE A 139 -9.17 13.81 5.61
CA ILE A 139 -10.08 14.24 6.68
C ILE A 139 -11.53 14.11 6.23
N SER A 140 -11.86 14.52 5.00
CA SER A 140 -13.22 14.41 4.44
C SER A 140 -13.70 12.96 4.30
N ALA A 141 -12.78 12.01 4.09
CA ALA A 141 -13.07 10.58 4.07
C ALA A 141 -13.36 10.00 5.47
N GLY A 142 -13.18 10.79 6.54
CA GLY A 142 -13.44 10.39 7.91
C GLY A 142 -12.24 9.83 8.66
N PHE A 143 -11.03 10.05 8.16
CA PHE A 143 -9.81 9.79 8.89
C PHE A 143 -9.36 10.99 9.72
N ARG A 144 -8.71 10.71 10.83
CA ARG A 144 -7.96 11.69 11.63
C ARG A 144 -6.48 11.47 11.37
N ILE A 145 -5.76 12.48 10.90
CA ILE A 145 -4.32 12.43 10.72
C ILE A 145 -3.67 12.51 12.10
N LEU A 146 -2.86 11.50 12.44
CA LEU A 146 -2.18 11.39 13.73
C LEU A 146 -0.77 11.95 13.66
N ASP A 147 -0.06 11.66 12.57
CA ASP A 147 1.33 12.06 12.38
C ASP A 147 1.67 12.10 10.88
N LYS A 148 2.75 12.79 10.56
CA LYS A 148 3.29 12.89 9.20
C LYS A 148 4.80 12.75 9.20
N CYS A 149 5.31 12.09 8.18
CA CYS A 149 6.73 12.08 7.89
C CYS A 149 6.96 12.18 6.38
N TYR A 150 8.23 12.28 6.00
CA TYR A 150 8.60 12.49 4.60
C TYR A 150 9.66 11.51 4.17
N MET A 151 9.57 11.10 2.94
CA MET A 151 10.54 10.26 2.26
C MET A 151 11.09 11.01 1.05
N THR A 152 12.40 10.94 0.85
CA THR A 152 13.05 11.47 -0.34
C THR A 152 13.70 10.37 -1.17
N LYS A 153 13.52 10.41 -2.48
CA LYS A 153 14.23 9.55 -3.44
C LYS A 153 14.73 10.45 -4.59
N GLY A 154 16.02 10.73 -4.58
CA GLY A 154 16.58 11.76 -5.47
C GLY A 154 15.94 13.12 -5.19
N ASN A 155 15.42 13.78 -6.23
CA ASN A 155 14.73 15.06 -6.11
C ASN A 155 13.24 14.94 -5.76
N MET A 156 12.72 13.73 -5.62
CA MET A 156 11.30 13.49 -5.33
C MET A 156 11.09 13.40 -3.82
N LYS A 157 10.20 14.24 -3.30
CA LYS A 157 9.73 14.19 -1.92
C LYS A 157 8.33 13.59 -1.91
N ARG A 158 8.10 12.60 -1.04
CA ARG A 158 6.79 12.01 -0.79
C ARG A 158 6.40 12.26 0.65
N GLU A 159 5.17 12.58 0.88
CA GLU A 159 4.59 12.67 2.21
C GLU A 159 4.00 11.32 2.62
N ILE A 160 4.14 10.98 3.88
CA ILE A 160 3.54 9.80 4.50
C ILE A 160 2.65 10.30 5.62
N SER A 161 1.35 10.04 5.52
CA SER A 161 0.38 10.38 6.55
C SER A 161 -0.07 9.11 7.28
N ILE A 162 -0.06 9.16 8.62
CA ILE A 162 -0.52 8.10 9.51
C ILE A 162 -1.88 8.52 10.04
N CYS A 163 -2.92 7.72 9.79
CA CYS A 163 -4.32 8.11 9.97
C CYS A 163 -5.14 7.02 10.69
N GLU A 164 -6.13 7.45 11.46
CA GLU A 164 -7.16 6.59 12.08
C GLU A 164 -8.57 7.15 11.89
#